data_0d901ec0b538c80b52ddce0795fc33b3
#
_entry.id   0d901ec0b538c80b52ddce0795fc33b3
#
_cell.length_a   1.000
_cell.length_b   1.000
_cell.length_c   1.000
_cell.angle_alpha   90.00
_cell.angle_beta   90.00
_cell.angle_gamma   90.00
#
_symmetry.space_group_name_H-M   'P 1'
#
loop_
_entity.id
_entity.type
_entity.pdbx_description
1 polymer ?
#
loop_
_entity_poly.entity_id
_entity_poly.type
_entity_poly.pdbx_seq_one_letter_code
_entity_poly.pdbx_strand_id
1 'polypeptide(L)'
;MIHKQKAHVAIIGGGMAGLSAAAALAEQDVQTTLFEVGPHFGGRARSVAIEFNSQTFQVDNGQHILLGAYRETLNLLNRVGVQEDQAFLRLPLMLNMASPRHKKIFKLASLNYLPHPFNQLLGFLLCQGLSIAERFSAVKFLFKLKTSRYHLNVDLPLKDFLIKNNQSNQNIKFLWEPLCLAALNTPIELASSKVFLNVLHDTFNAGKNDSDFLIPRLDLSQILSTPIVRYLQARDSIVLSNKRVRSITPIENGFEVASRLQKYTFSHVIIATAARKLKELTADLPKLDFITSQTENYDYQPIYTVYLQYPNHVSLPQPMLGLVDLTSQWVFDRGQLCGQHGLMAVVISAQGKHQKLTQDMLALKVAQELHVAFPHLTKPLWHKVIAEKRATFSCTVNLPRPANITPYPNLFLAGDYTYADYPATIEGAVRSGIACANLILK
;
A
#
# COMPACT_ATOMS: atom_id res chain seq x y z
N MET A 1 46.64 -4.51 8.53
CA MET A 1 45.38 -3.94 8.09
C MET A 1 44.45 -5.11 7.72
N ILE A 2 43.43 -5.38 8.52
CA ILE A 2 42.44 -6.39 8.20
C ILE A 2 41.62 -5.79 7.04
N HIS A 3 41.78 -6.31 5.82
CA HIS A 3 40.91 -5.97 4.71
C HIS A 3 39.47 -6.32 5.13
N LYS A 4 38.66 -5.33 5.52
CA LYS A 4 37.22 -5.52 5.66
C LYS A 4 36.73 -6.03 4.31
N GLN A 5 36.39 -7.32 4.24
CA GLN A 5 35.84 -7.93 3.03
C GLN A 5 34.61 -7.10 2.63
N LYS A 6 34.62 -6.56 1.41
CA LYS A 6 33.49 -5.75 0.92
C LYS A 6 32.20 -6.54 1.09
N ALA A 7 31.20 -5.95 1.73
CA ALA A 7 29.92 -6.62 1.95
C ALA A 7 29.33 -7.05 0.59
N HIS A 8 28.98 -8.32 0.48
CA HIS A 8 28.21 -8.88 -0.64
C HIS A 8 26.87 -9.34 -0.09
N VAL A 9 25.77 -8.71 -0.50
CA VAL A 9 24.45 -8.85 0.11
C VAL A 9 23.49 -9.59 -0.81
N ALA A 10 22.91 -10.69 -0.32
CA ALA A 10 21.76 -11.32 -0.96
C ALA A 10 20.47 -10.65 -0.50
N ILE A 11 19.61 -10.29 -1.44
CA ILE A 11 18.27 -9.77 -1.17
C ILE A 11 17.25 -10.72 -1.78
N ILE A 12 16.40 -11.34 -0.96
CA ILE A 12 15.48 -12.40 -1.37
C ILE A 12 14.07 -11.86 -1.39
N GLY A 13 13.56 -11.55 -2.58
CA GLY A 13 12.26 -10.98 -2.85
C GLY A 13 12.36 -9.61 -3.54
N GLY A 14 11.84 -9.52 -4.76
CA GLY A 14 11.83 -8.33 -5.61
C GLY A 14 10.59 -7.44 -5.42
N GLY A 15 9.97 -7.45 -4.23
CA GLY A 15 8.94 -6.49 -3.82
C GLY A 15 9.54 -5.14 -3.41
N MET A 16 8.69 -4.18 -3.02
CA MET A 16 9.16 -2.81 -2.70
C MET A 16 10.19 -2.77 -1.57
N ALA A 17 10.10 -3.65 -0.57
CA ALA A 17 11.09 -3.74 0.50
C ALA A 17 12.47 -4.20 0.00
N GLY A 18 12.51 -5.23 -0.86
CA GLY A 18 13.77 -5.70 -1.43
C GLY A 18 14.38 -4.71 -2.43
N LEU A 19 13.54 -4.12 -3.28
CA LEU A 19 13.97 -3.10 -4.24
C LEU A 19 14.53 -1.85 -3.55
N SER A 20 13.89 -1.38 -2.47
CA SER A 20 14.36 -0.20 -1.73
C SER A 20 15.66 -0.49 -0.95
N ALA A 21 15.77 -1.70 -0.36
CA ALA A 21 17.02 -2.13 0.29
C ALA A 21 18.17 -2.20 -0.72
N ALA A 22 17.93 -2.81 -1.88
CA ALA A 22 18.92 -2.88 -2.95
C ALA A 22 19.36 -1.52 -3.44
N ALA A 23 18.40 -0.60 -3.66
CA ALA A 23 18.71 0.76 -4.12
C ALA A 23 19.54 1.56 -3.10
N ALA A 24 19.21 1.44 -1.80
CA ALA A 24 19.93 2.12 -0.74
C ALA A 24 21.37 1.56 -0.57
N LEU A 25 21.57 0.26 -0.75
CA LEU A 25 22.89 -0.36 -0.71
C LEU A 25 23.73 -0.02 -1.97
N ALA A 26 23.11 -0.06 -3.14
CA ALA A 26 23.77 0.28 -4.40
C ALA A 26 24.22 1.75 -4.47
N GLU A 27 23.53 2.65 -3.76
CA GLU A 27 23.94 4.07 -3.62
C GLU A 27 25.28 4.23 -2.87
N GLN A 28 25.60 3.25 -2.02
CA GLN A 28 26.83 3.21 -1.22
C GLN A 28 27.86 2.19 -1.78
N ASP A 29 27.75 1.87 -3.06
CA ASP A 29 28.64 0.93 -3.78
C ASP A 29 28.78 -0.45 -3.12
N VAL A 30 27.74 -0.88 -2.38
CA VAL A 30 27.67 -2.24 -1.81
C VAL A 30 27.16 -3.20 -2.87
N GLN A 31 27.93 -4.27 -3.10
CA GLN A 31 27.56 -5.29 -4.08
C GLN A 31 26.30 -6.05 -3.63
N THR A 32 25.27 -6.07 -4.47
CA THR A 32 23.99 -6.73 -4.17
C THR A 32 23.59 -7.73 -5.25
N THR A 33 22.96 -8.83 -4.80
CA THR A 33 22.25 -9.76 -5.69
C THR A 33 20.81 -9.87 -5.24
N LEU A 34 19.88 -9.40 -6.07
CA LEU A 34 18.43 -9.44 -5.83
C LEU A 34 17.82 -10.66 -6.52
N PHE A 35 17.14 -11.50 -5.76
CA PHE A 35 16.43 -12.70 -6.24
C PHE A 35 14.93 -12.48 -6.23
N GLU A 36 14.27 -12.71 -7.38
CA GLU A 36 12.81 -12.71 -7.50
C GLU A 36 12.31 -14.04 -8.09
N VAL A 37 11.31 -14.62 -7.43
CA VAL A 37 10.74 -15.91 -7.84
C VAL A 37 9.93 -15.82 -9.13
N GLY A 38 9.27 -14.70 -9.35
CA GLY A 38 8.42 -14.43 -10.51
C GLY A 38 9.17 -13.78 -11.67
N PRO A 39 8.50 -13.64 -12.83
CA PRO A 39 9.06 -12.94 -13.98
C PRO A 39 9.11 -11.42 -13.81
N HIS A 40 8.32 -10.86 -12.88
CA HIS A 40 8.14 -9.42 -12.70
C HIS A 40 8.52 -8.99 -11.28
N PHE A 41 9.16 -7.83 -11.19
CA PHE A 41 9.47 -7.15 -9.92
C PHE A 41 8.27 -6.29 -9.46
N GLY A 42 8.34 -5.80 -8.21
CA GLY A 42 7.30 -4.97 -7.60
C GLY A 42 6.39 -5.72 -6.62
N GLY A 43 6.40 -7.05 -6.66
CA GLY A 43 5.58 -7.87 -5.76
C GLY A 43 4.08 -7.64 -5.94
N ARG A 44 3.38 -7.13 -4.91
CA ARG A 44 1.95 -6.79 -4.95
C ARG A 44 1.67 -5.49 -5.71
N ALA A 45 2.62 -4.55 -5.73
CA ALA A 45 2.52 -3.28 -6.44
C ALA A 45 3.15 -3.41 -7.84
N ARG A 46 2.38 -3.99 -8.75
CA ARG A 46 2.82 -4.23 -10.15
C ARG A 46 1.67 -4.12 -11.14
N SER A 47 2.00 -3.94 -12.38
CA SER A 47 1.06 -4.00 -13.50
C SER A 47 0.77 -5.43 -13.96
N VAL A 48 -0.37 -5.59 -14.63
CA VAL A 48 -0.87 -6.82 -15.21
C VAL A 48 -1.44 -6.51 -16.59
N ALA A 49 -1.14 -7.34 -17.59
CA ALA A 49 -1.77 -7.26 -18.90
C ALA A 49 -3.14 -7.97 -18.88
N ILE A 50 -4.14 -7.32 -19.46
CA ILE A 50 -5.46 -7.90 -19.74
C ILE A 50 -5.64 -7.91 -21.24
N GLU A 51 -5.98 -9.08 -21.79
CA GLU A 51 -6.28 -9.21 -23.22
C GLU A 51 -7.80 -9.27 -23.43
N PHE A 52 -8.30 -8.44 -24.36
CA PHE A 52 -9.68 -8.46 -24.80
C PHE A 52 -9.77 -8.08 -26.28
N ASN A 53 -10.40 -8.93 -27.11
CA ASN A 53 -10.57 -8.74 -28.56
C ASN A 53 -9.27 -8.32 -29.28
N SER A 54 -8.17 -9.04 -29.02
CA SER A 54 -6.83 -8.79 -29.59
C SER A 54 -6.22 -7.44 -29.19
N GLN A 55 -6.78 -6.75 -28.20
CA GLN A 55 -6.21 -5.55 -27.57
C GLN A 55 -5.66 -5.88 -26.18
N THR A 56 -4.47 -5.37 -25.89
CA THR A 56 -3.84 -5.52 -24.58
C THR A 56 -4.00 -4.24 -23.77
N PHE A 57 -4.61 -4.34 -22.60
CA PHE A 57 -4.75 -3.26 -21.62
C PHE A 57 -3.76 -3.47 -20.49
N GLN A 58 -2.89 -2.51 -20.27
CA GLN A 58 -2.04 -2.51 -19.06
C GLN A 58 -2.83 -1.91 -17.90
N VAL A 59 -3.02 -2.70 -16.85
CA VAL A 59 -3.70 -2.28 -15.63
C VAL A 59 -2.86 -2.70 -14.42
N ASP A 60 -3.18 -2.21 -13.22
CA ASP A 60 -2.48 -2.61 -12.02
C ASP A 60 -3.13 -3.85 -11.37
N ASN A 61 -2.34 -4.63 -10.64
CA ASN A 61 -2.84 -5.73 -9.81
C ASN A 61 -3.93 -5.26 -8.82
N GLY A 62 -3.89 -3.99 -8.45
CA GLY A 62 -4.90 -3.24 -7.73
C GLY A 62 -4.68 -1.75 -7.94
N GLN A 63 -5.76 -0.97 -8.05
CA GLN A 63 -5.64 0.48 -8.14
C GLN A 63 -5.08 1.03 -6.82
N HIS A 64 -3.98 1.76 -6.89
CA HIS A 64 -3.32 2.34 -5.72
C HIS A 64 -3.48 3.85 -5.69
N ILE A 65 -3.42 4.38 -4.47
CA ILE A 65 -3.24 5.80 -4.16
C ILE A 65 -2.03 5.88 -3.22
N LEU A 66 -1.13 6.79 -3.48
CA LEU A 66 -0.07 7.15 -2.53
C LEU A 66 -0.47 8.44 -1.83
N LEU A 67 0.14 8.69 -0.67
CA LEU A 67 -0.03 9.95 0.06
C LEU A 67 1.23 10.80 -0.09
N GLY A 68 1.09 12.12 -0.01
CA GLY A 68 2.23 13.02 0.10
C GLY A 68 3.14 12.71 1.29
N ALA A 69 2.58 12.08 2.34
CA ALA A 69 3.30 11.57 3.51
C ALA A 69 4.22 10.36 3.22
N TYR A 70 4.15 9.74 2.04
CA TYR A 70 5.00 8.59 1.67
C TYR A 70 6.41 9.05 1.27
N ARG A 71 7.10 9.67 2.22
CA ARG A 71 8.37 10.38 2.00
C ARG A 71 9.48 9.50 1.50
N GLU A 72 9.66 8.31 2.11
CA GLU A 72 10.73 7.41 1.70
C GLU A 72 10.47 6.84 0.31
N THR A 73 9.21 6.57 -0.02
CA THR A 73 8.81 6.15 -1.37
C THR A 73 9.07 7.25 -2.40
N LEU A 74 8.64 8.49 -2.13
CA LEU A 74 8.84 9.62 -3.03
C LEU A 74 10.33 9.97 -3.18
N ASN A 75 11.10 9.92 -2.09
CA ASN A 75 12.55 10.10 -2.13
C ASN A 75 13.23 9.03 -2.98
N LEU A 76 12.84 7.76 -2.83
CA LEU A 76 13.35 6.67 -3.65
C LEU A 76 13.03 6.90 -5.13
N LEU A 77 11.80 7.26 -5.46
CA LEU A 77 11.38 7.52 -6.84
C LEU A 77 12.16 8.67 -7.48
N ASN A 78 12.33 9.78 -6.76
CA ASN A 78 13.14 10.91 -7.20
C ASN A 78 14.60 10.47 -7.44
N ARG A 79 15.18 9.69 -6.54
CA ARG A 79 16.55 9.15 -6.63
C ARG A 79 16.76 8.31 -7.89
N VAL A 80 15.76 7.50 -8.28
CA VAL A 80 15.85 6.66 -9.48
C VAL A 80 15.38 7.38 -10.76
N GLY A 81 15.15 8.70 -10.68
CA GLY A 81 14.88 9.56 -11.83
C GLY A 81 13.40 9.63 -12.25
N VAL A 82 12.47 9.20 -11.41
CA VAL A 82 11.04 9.34 -11.70
C VAL A 82 10.59 10.77 -11.41
N GLN A 83 10.01 11.43 -12.43
CA GLN A 83 9.43 12.76 -12.30
C GLN A 83 8.01 12.63 -11.74
N GLU A 84 7.75 13.25 -10.58
CA GLU A 84 6.49 13.08 -9.86
C GLU A 84 5.28 13.56 -10.67
N ASP A 85 5.38 14.69 -11.34
CA ASP A 85 4.31 15.30 -12.16
C ASP A 85 3.92 14.46 -13.38
N GLN A 86 4.87 13.69 -13.93
CA GLN A 86 4.63 12.72 -15.01
C GLN A 86 4.02 11.42 -14.48
N ALA A 87 4.48 10.96 -13.31
CA ALA A 87 4.08 9.69 -12.72
C ALA A 87 2.72 9.75 -12.02
N PHE A 88 2.37 10.90 -11.42
CA PHE A 88 1.17 11.02 -10.57
C PHE A 88 0.34 12.25 -10.90
N LEU A 89 -0.96 12.11 -10.74
CA LEU A 89 -1.88 13.23 -10.53
C LEU A 89 -1.89 13.54 -9.03
N ARG A 90 -1.27 14.65 -8.64
CA ARG A 90 -1.32 15.12 -7.25
C ARG A 90 -2.59 15.95 -7.05
N LEU A 91 -3.41 15.51 -6.11
CA LEU A 91 -4.63 16.20 -5.70
C LEU A 91 -4.56 16.55 -4.21
N PRO A 92 -5.00 17.74 -3.80
CA PRO A 92 -5.16 18.03 -2.38
C PRO A 92 -6.09 17.02 -1.73
N LEU A 93 -5.99 16.87 -0.41
CA LEU A 93 -6.93 16.03 0.35
C LEU A 93 -8.37 16.34 -0.06
N MET A 94 -9.01 15.39 -0.70
CA MET A 94 -10.38 15.50 -1.20
C MET A 94 -11.11 14.18 -1.03
N LEU A 95 -12.12 14.15 -0.17
CA LEU A 95 -12.98 12.99 0.04
C LEU A 95 -14.38 13.32 -0.50
N ASN A 96 -14.70 12.81 -1.68
CA ASN A 96 -16.01 12.89 -2.27
C ASN A 96 -16.66 11.52 -2.18
N MET A 97 -17.62 11.37 -1.25
CA MET A 97 -18.34 10.13 -0.98
C MET A 97 -19.81 10.27 -1.37
N ALA A 98 -20.32 9.35 -2.14
CA ALA A 98 -21.74 9.28 -2.49
C ALA A 98 -22.40 8.06 -1.84
N SER A 99 -23.59 8.26 -1.25
CA SER A 99 -24.47 7.20 -0.80
C SER A 99 -25.72 7.21 -1.69
N PRO A 100 -25.73 6.47 -2.81
CA PRO A 100 -26.83 6.52 -3.79
C PRO A 100 -28.17 6.08 -3.17
N ARG A 101 -28.15 5.08 -2.28
CA ARG A 101 -29.35 4.58 -1.58
C ARG A 101 -30.03 5.64 -0.73
N HIS A 102 -29.27 6.55 -0.13
CA HIS A 102 -29.78 7.61 0.74
C HIS A 102 -29.76 8.98 0.06
N LYS A 103 -29.40 9.05 -1.23
CA LYS A 103 -29.26 10.31 -1.98
C LYS A 103 -28.41 11.34 -1.24
N LYS A 104 -27.40 10.88 -0.50
CA LYS A 104 -26.54 11.72 0.33
C LYS A 104 -25.16 11.81 -0.28
N ILE A 105 -24.63 13.03 -0.31
CA ILE A 105 -23.26 13.31 -0.77
C ILE A 105 -22.49 13.93 0.38
N PHE A 106 -21.32 13.38 0.65
CA PHE A 106 -20.34 13.96 1.55
C PHE A 106 -19.19 14.51 0.71
N LYS A 107 -18.78 15.75 0.98
CA LYS A 107 -17.63 16.38 0.31
C LYS A 107 -16.76 17.06 1.35
N LEU A 108 -15.52 16.64 1.43
CA LEU A 108 -14.45 17.27 2.20
C LEU A 108 -13.35 17.65 1.23
N ALA A 109 -12.85 18.87 1.30
CA ALA A 109 -11.69 19.30 0.53
C ALA A 109 -10.82 20.21 1.40
N SER A 110 -9.50 20.03 1.37
CA SER A 110 -8.59 20.97 1.97
C SER A 110 -8.51 22.26 1.14
N LEU A 111 -8.33 23.40 1.81
CA LEU A 111 -8.30 24.72 1.17
C LEU A 111 -6.86 25.11 0.85
N ASN A 112 -6.36 24.76 -0.33
CA ASN A 112 -4.93 24.87 -0.68
C ASN A 112 -4.35 26.28 -0.66
N TYR A 113 -5.18 27.32 -0.68
CA TYR A 113 -4.71 28.71 -0.57
C TYR A 113 -4.36 29.12 0.86
N LEU A 114 -4.72 28.30 1.86
CA LEU A 114 -4.41 28.56 3.26
C LEU A 114 -3.15 27.82 3.72
N PRO A 115 -2.39 28.39 4.68
CA PRO A 115 -1.27 27.68 5.29
C PRO A 115 -1.75 26.53 6.18
N HIS A 116 -0.89 25.50 6.35
CA HIS A 116 -1.11 24.44 7.31
C HIS A 116 -1.06 25.00 8.76
N PRO A 117 -1.92 24.56 9.68
CA PRO A 117 -2.97 23.54 9.56
C PRO A 117 -4.36 24.09 9.18
N PHE A 118 -4.49 25.39 8.93
CA PHE A 118 -5.78 26.04 8.64
C PHE A 118 -6.45 25.52 7.37
N ASN A 119 -5.66 25.14 6.37
CA ASN A 119 -6.16 24.54 5.12
C ASN A 119 -7.03 23.30 5.37
N GLN A 120 -6.63 22.45 6.29
CA GLN A 120 -7.34 21.22 6.64
C GLN A 120 -8.48 21.49 7.62
N LEU A 121 -8.23 22.26 8.69
CA LEU A 121 -9.25 22.58 9.70
C LEU A 121 -10.48 23.22 9.09
N LEU A 122 -10.30 24.23 8.23
CA LEU A 122 -11.41 24.85 7.53
C LEU A 122 -12.07 23.91 6.52
N GLY A 123 -11.31 23.03 5.86
CA GLY A 123 -11.87 21.97 5.04
C GLY A 123 -12.85 21.08 5.81
N PHE A 124 -12.52 20.68 7.02
CA PHE A 124 -13.41 19.91 7.89
C PHE A 124 -14.63 20.71 8.35
N LEU A 125 -14.46 21.99 8.70
CA LEU A 125 -15.59 22.87 9.12
C LEU A 125 -16.55 23.16 7.97
N LEU A 126 -16.06 23.25 6.75
CA LEU A 126 -16.84 23.58 5.56
C LEU A 126 -17.34 22.35 4.79
N CYS A 127 -17.01 21.13 5.24
CA CYS A 127 -17.41 19.91 4.55
C CYS A 127 -18.94 19.82 4.42
N GLN A 128 -19.41 19.24 3.32
CA GLN A 128 -20.83 19.02 3.06
C GLN A 128 -21.24 17.61 3.51
N GLY A 129 -22.51 17.43 3.81
CA GLY A 129 -23.08 16.11 4.13
C GLY A 129 -23.03 15.74 5.63
N LEU A 130 -22.39 16.55 6.48
CA LEU A 130 -22.42 16.44 7.94
C LEU A 130 -23.12 17.65 8.57
N SER A 131 -23.78 17.46 9.70
CA SER A 131 -24.33 18.54 10.51
C SER A 131 -23.20 19.39 11.10
N ILE A 132 -23.52 20.61 11.52
CA ILE A 132 -22.57 21.51 12.17
C ILE A 132 -21.95 20.86 13.41
N ALA A 133 -22.76 20.19 14.24
CA ALA A 133 -22.29 19.48 15.44
C ALA A 133 -21.28 18.35 15.11
N GLU A 134 -21.53 17.60 14.03
CA GLU A 134 -20.64 16.53 13.55
C GLU A 134 -19.30 17.08 13.06
N ARG A 135 -19.31 18.20 12.32
CA ARG A 135 -18.08 18.88 11.86
C ARG A 135 -17.24 19.36 13.02
N PHE A 136 -17.87 20.05 14.02
CA PHE A 136 -17.17 20.47 15.22
C PHE A 136 -16.63 19.29 16.04
N SER A 137 -17.38 18.20 16.14
CA SER A 137 -16.90 16.97 16.80
C SER A 137 -15.65 16.39 16.13
N ALA A 138 -15.64 16.33 14.79
CA ALA A 138 -14.48 15.86 14.03
C ALA A 138 -13.24 16.76 14.23
N VAL A 139 -13.43 18.09 14.16
CA VAL A 139 -12.35 19.07 14.38
C VAL A 139 -11.81 18.99 15.81
N LYS A 140 -12.70 18.93 16.84
CA LYS A 140 -12.32 18.77 18.25
C LYS A 140 -11.52 17.48 18.45
N PHE A 141 -11.91 16.40 17.79
CA PHE A 141 -11.20 15.15 17.86
C PHE A 141 -9.78 15.25 17.25
N LEU A 142 -9.64 15.83 16.06
CA LEU A 142 -8.32 16.07 15.44
C LEU A 142 -7.43 16.96 16.32
N PHE A 143 -8.00 18.00 16.93
CA PHE A 143 -7.27 18.86 17.86
C PHE A 143 -6.80 18.09 19.10
N LYS A 144 -7.67 17.24 19.67
CA LYS A 144 -7.31 16.35 20.79
C LYS A 144 -6.17 15.40 20.38
N LEU A 145 -6.21 14.81 19.20
CA LEU A 145 -5.14 13.95 18.70
C LEU A 145 -3.81 14.72 18.57
N LYS A 146 -3.86 15.93 18.05
CA LYS A 146 -2.68 16.78 17.92
C LYS A 146 -2.07 17.13 19.28
N THR A 147 -2.88 17.49 20.28
CA THR A 147 -2.40 17.81 21.64
C THR A 147 -1.83 16.59 22.36
N SER A 148 -2.36 15.40 22.13
CA SER A 148 -1.81 14.14 22.62
C SER A 148 -0.65 13.59 21.77
N ARG A 149 -0.19 14.34 20.76
CA ARG A 149 0.83 13.90 19.78
C ARG A 149 0.47 12.56 19.12
N TYR A 150 -0.82 12.32 18.90
CA TYR A 150 -1.35 11.05 18.34
C TYR A 150 -0.96 9.81 19.16
N HIS A 151 -0.50 9.99 20.40
CA HIS A 151 -0.09 8.90 21.26
C HIS A 151 -1.29 8.22 21.93
N LEU A 152 -1.25 6.89 21.99
CA LEU A 152 -2.25 6.05 22.63
C LEU A 152 -1.56 5.03 23.55
N ASN A 153 -1.87 5.07 24.84
CA ASN A 153 -1.28 4.16 25.83
C ASN A 153 -1.72 2.71 25.62
N VAL A 154 -3.00 2.50 25.32
CA VAL A 154 -3.61 1.18 25.13
C VAL A 154 -4.23 1.14 23.75
N ASP A 155 -3.83 0.19 22.93
CA ASP A 155 -4.42 0.00 21.62
C ASP A 155 -5.83 -0.60 21.73
N LEU A 156 -6.74 -0.11 20.90
CA LEU A 156 -8.15 -0.49 20.88
C LEU A 156 -8.61 -0.68 19.44
N PRO A 157 -9.70 -1.44 19.19
CA PRO A 157 -10.40 -1.39 17.91
C PRO A 157 -10.79 0.05 17.57
N LEU A 158 -10.54 0.46 16.33
CA LEU A 158 -10.73 1.86 15.94
C LEU A 158 -12.18 2.34 16.12
N LYS A 159 -13.16 1.48 15.88
CA LYS A 159 -14.57 1.82 16.12
C LYS A 159 -14.83 2.20 17.57
N ASP A 160 -14.33 1.40 18.51
CA ASP A 160 -14.50 1.65 19.95
C ASP A 160 -13.79 2.93 20.37
N PHE A 161 -12.59 3.17 19.84
CA PHE A 161 -11.83 4.39 20.10
C PHE A 161 -12.58 5.63 19.60
N LEU A 162 -13.17 5.59 18.41
CA LEU A 162 -13.95 6.69 17.84
C LEU A 162 -15.22 6.97 18.66
N ILE A 163 -15.95 5.94 19.07
CA ILE A 163 -17.14 6.06 19.93
C ILE A 163 -16.76 6.69 21.27
N LYS A 164 -15.69 6.22 21.95
CA LYS A 164 -15.16 6.81 23.20
C LYS A 164 -14.74 8.27 23.05
N ASN A 165 -14.44 8.72 21.82
CA ASN A 165 -14.10 10.10 21.51
C ASN A 165 -15.29 10.88 20.90
N ASN A 166 -16.53 10.43 21.15
CA ASN A 166 -17.77 11.09 20.75
C ASN A 166 -17.90 11.33 19.23
N GLN A 167 -17.33 10.43 18.41
CA GLN A 167 -17.56 10.48 16.98
C GLN A 167 -18.92 9.87 16.66
N SER A 168 -19.77 10.61 15.92
CA SER A 168 -21.10 10.16 15.53
C SER A 168 -21.03 9.02 14.51
N ASN A 169 -22.11 8.26 14.39
CA ASN A 169 -22.24 7.23 13.34
C ASN A 169 -22.05 7.81 11.93
N GLN A 170 -22.43 9.08 11.70
CA GLN A 170 -22.25 9.74 10.41
C GLN A 170 -20.78 10.07 10.17
N ASN A 171 -20.04 10.58 11.19
CA ASN A 171 -18.60 10.80 11.10
C ASN A 171 -17.86 9.49 10.85
N ILE A 172 -18.23 8.42 11.55
CA ILE A 172 -17.64 7.11 11.33
C ILE A 172 -17.88 6.66 9.90
N LYS A 173 -19.11 6.67 9.44
CA LYS A 173 -19.54 6.14 8.15
C LYS A 173 -18.97 6.90 6.93
N PHE A 174 -18.95 8.22 6.97
CA PHE A 174 -18.56 9.04 5.82
C PHE A 174 -17.10 9.50 5.82
N LEU A 175 -16.45 9.46 6.97
CA LEU A 175 -15.08 9.95 7.14
C LEU A 175 -14.12 8.86 7.63
N TRP A 176 -14.33 8.35 8.86
CA TRP A 176 -13.31 7.52 9.51
C TRP A 176 -13.22 6.10 8.94
N GLU A 177 -14.33 5.45 8.65
CA GLU A 177 -14.35 4.11 8.09
C GLU A 177 -13.78 4.06 6.66
N PRO A 178 -14.15 4.96 5.71
CA PRO A 178 -13.50 5.02 4.41
C PRO A 178 -11.99 5.27 4.49
N LEU A 179 -11.53 6.14 5.39
CA LEU A 179 -10.11 6.39 5.61
C LEU A 179 -9.40 5.18 6.22
N CYS A 180 -10.03 4.49 7.17
CA CYS A 180 -9.49 3.27 7.76
C CYS A 180 -9.33 2.17 6.71
N LEU A 181 -10.36 1.92 5.91
CA LEU A 181 -10.31 0.92 4.85
C LEU A 181 -9.27 1.26 3.77
N ALA A 182 -9.18 2.52 3.38
CA ALA A 182 -8.19 2.97 2.39
C ALA A 182 -6.74 2.84 2.91
N ALA A 183 -6.50 3.16 4.20
CA ALA A 183 -5.16 3.18 4.77
C ALA A 183 -4.70 1.82 5.32
N LEU A 184 -5.59 1.07 6.02
CA LEU A 184 -5.25 -0.15 6.73
C LEU A 184 -5.78 -1.43 6.04
N ASN A 185 -6.69 -1.28 5.09
CA ASN A 185 -7.42 -2.40 4.48
C ASN A 185 -7.97 -3.40 5.52
N THR A 186 -8.38 -2.91 6.67
CA THR A 186 -8.87 -3.72 7.80
C THR A 186 -10.19 -3.14 8.27
N PRO A 187 -11.24 -3.97 8.50
CA PRO A 187 -12.51 -3.51 9.04
C PRO A 187 -12.32 -2.71 10.33
N ILE A 188 -13.07 -1.62 10.48
CA ILE A 188 -12.92 -0.67 11.59
C ILE A 188 -13.13 -1.30 12.97
N GLU A 189 -13.87 -2.41 13.03
CA GLU A 189 -14.08 -3.21 14.23
C GLU A 189 -12.85 -3.97 14.70
N LEU A 190 -11.89 -4.21 13.79
CA LEU A 190 -10.68 -4.98 14.05
C LEU A 190 -9.43 -4.11 14.00
N ALA A 191 -9.49 -3.01 13.26
CA ALA A 191 -8.35 -2.15 12.97
C ALA A 191 -7.74 -1.55 14.24
N SER A 192 -6.40 -1.55 14.33
CA SER A 192 -5.63 -0.93 15.40
C SER A 192 -5.81 0.59 15.35
N SER A 193 -6.29 1.16 16.45
CA SER A 193 -6.33 2.61 16.62
C SER A 193 -4.94 3.22 16.62
N LYS A 194 -3.97 2.56 17.25
CA LYS A 194 -2.59 3.06 17.33
C LYS A 194 -1.96 3.22 15.94
N VAL A 195 -2.09 2.20 15.08
CA VAL A 195 -1.56 2.26 13.72
C VAL A 195 -2.33 3.29 12.88
N PHE A 196 -3.65 3.38 13.03
CA PHE A 196 -4.44 4.40 12.35
C PHE A 196 -4.02 5.81 12.74
N LEU A 197 -3.77 6.06 14.03
CA LEU A 197 -3.30 7.35 14.51
C LEU A 197 -1.90 7.72 13.98
N ASN A 198 -1.02 6.74 13.78
CA ASN A 198 0.28 6.98 13.15
C ASN A 198 0.11 7.44 11.68
N VAL A 199 -0.83 6.82 10.95
CA VAL A 199 -1.16 7.28 9.58
C VAL A 199 -1.73 8.70 9.60
N LEU A 200 -2.65 9.01 10.51
CA LEU A 200 -3.19 10.37 10.65
C LEU A 200 -2.10 11.38 11.05
N HIS A 201 -1.18 11.00 11.94
CA HIS A 201 -0.03 11.83 12.31
C HIS A 201 0.80 12.21 11.08
N ASP A 202 1.24 11.22 10.30
CA ASP A 202 2.06 11.46 9.12
C ASP A 202 1.29 12.29 8.07
N THR A 203 -0.03 12.05 7.92
CA THR A 203 -0.88 12.74 6.95
C THR A 203 -1.19 14.19 7.34
N PHE A 204 -1.38 14.48 8.64
CA PHE A 204 -1.93 15.77 9.09
C PHE A 204 -1.00 16.62 9.94
N ASN A 205 0.17 16.14 10.34
CA ASN A 205 1.00 16.87 11.31
C ASN A 205 2.29 17.45 10.74
N ALA A 206 2.81 16.95 9.64
CA ALA A 206 4.16 17.26 9.21
C ALA A 206 4.25 18.36 8.14
N GLY A 207 3.28 18.45 7.20
CA GLY A 207 3.31 19.48 6.17
C GLY A 207 2.01 19.61 5.40
N LYS A 208 1.91 20.70 4.62
CA LYS A 208 0.71 21.01 3.83
C LYS A 208 0.41 19.93 2.79
N ASN A 209 1.43 19.42 2.15
CA ASN A 209 1.33 18.49 1.02
C ASN A 209 1.30 17.02 1.46
N ASP A 210 1.50 16.72 2.74
CA ASP A 210 1.54 15.34 3.24
C ASP A 210 0.18 14.65 3.14
N SER A 211 -0.92 15.43 3.19
CA SER A 211 -2.28 14.93 3.01
C SER A 211 -2.73 14.79 1.56
N ASP A 212 -1.91 15.22 0.60
CA ASP A 212 -2.26 15.12 -0.82
C ASP A 212 -2.35 13.65 -1.27
N PHE A 213 -3.30 13.38 -2.16
CA PHE A 213 -3.37 12.13 -2.88
C PHE A 213 -2.50 12.17 -4.13
N LEU A 214 -1.69 11.14 -4.33
CA LEU A 214 -0.95 10.92 -5.55
C LEU A 214 -1.54 9.71 -6.26
N ILE A 215 -2.29 9.97 -7.33
CA ILE A 215 -2.98 8.93 -8.11
C ILE A 215 -2.11 8.63 -9.34
N PRO A 216 -1.72 7.35 -9.58
CA PRO A 216 -0.89 6.98 -10.71
C PRO A 216 -1.46 7.40 -12.07
N ARG A 217 -0.63 8.02 -12.91
CA ARG A 217 -0.88 8.34 -14.34
C ARG A 217 -0.30 7.31 -15.28
N LEU A 218 0.63 6.50 -14.79
CA LEU A 218 1.23 5.37 -15.47
C LEU A 218 0.91 4.10 -14.69
N ASP A 219 1.18 2.94 -15.24
CA ASP A 219 1.07 1.70 -14.48
C ASP A 219 2.16 1.59 -13.39
N LEU A 220 1.87 0.86 -12.33
CA LEU A 220 2.74 0.78 -11.16
C LEU A 220 4.12 0.20 -11.46
N SER A 221 4.24 -0.69 -12.44
CA SER A 221 5.56 -1.23 -12.80
C SER A 221 6.43 -0.15 -13.45
N GLN A 222 5.85 0.71 -14.28
CA GLN A 222 6.57 1.85 -14.89
C GLN A 222 6.99 2.90 -13.86
N ILE A 223 6.17 3.11 -12.82
CA ILE A 223 6.47 4.10 -11.77
C ILE A 223 7.47 3.53 -10.74
N LEU A 224 7.29 2.28 -10.31
CA LEU A 224 8.00 1.72 -9.15
C LEU A 224 9.14 0.79 -9.58
N SER A 225 8.82 -0.43 -10.01
CA SER A 225 9.83 -1.48 -10.13
C SER A 225 10.79 -1.28 -11.31
N THR A 226 10.30 -0.86 -12.45
CA THR A 226 11.15 -0.72 -13.66
C THR A 226 12.25 0.34 -13.50
N PRO A 227 11.99 1.57 -13.01
CA PRO A 227 13.05 2.54 -12.79
C PRO A 227 14.06 2.08 -11.73
N ILE A 228 13.60 1.43 -10.65
CA ILE A 228 14.49 0.92 -9.60
C ILE A 228 15.39 -0.16 -10.15
N VAL A 229 14.87 -1.12 -10.93
CA VAL A 229 15.66 -2.18 -11.55
C VAL A 229 16.72 -1.60 -12.51
N ARG A 230 16.35 -0.61 -13.34
CA ARG A 230 17.32 0.09 -14.21
C ARG A 230 18.43 0.79 -13.41
N TYR A 231 18.05 1.45 -12.32
CA TYR A 231 19.00 2.10 -11.41
C TYR A 231 19.98 1.09 -10.79
N LEU A 232 19.51 -0.10 -10.37
CA LEU A 232 20.32 -1.17 -9.84
C LEU A 232 21.30 -1.72 -10.88
N GLN A 233 20.81 -2.02 -12.09
CA GLN A 233 21.63 -2.52 -13.19
C GLN A 233 22.72 -1.52 -13.62
N ALA A 234 22.42 -0.23 -13.61
CA ALA A 234 23.40 0.82 -13.90
C ALA A 234 24.48 0.99 -12.82
N ARG A 235 24.34 0.29 -11.65
CA ARG A 235 25.28 0.25 -10.53
C ARG A 235 25.83 -1.15 -10.27
N ASP A 236 25.91 -1.97 -11.31
CA ASP A 236 26.48 -3.33 -11.28
C ASP A 236 25.83 -4.27 -10.26
N SER A 237 24.60 -3.96 -9.79
CA SER A 237 23.81 -4.87 -8.98
C SER A 237 23.26 -6.02 -9.82
N ILE A 238 23.39 -7.24 -9.32
CA ILE A 238 22.86 -8.42 -9.99
C ILE A 238 21.37 -8.55 -9.68
N VAL A 239 20.53 -8.54 -10.70
CA VAL A 239 19.06 -8.61 -10.57
C VAL A 239 18.54 -9.84 -11.32
N LEU A 240 18.00 -10.82 -10.57
CA LEU A 240 17.62 -12.14 -11.07
C LEU A 240 16.12 -12.37 -10.91
N SER A 241 15.37 -12.33 -12.02
CA SER A 241 13.97 -12.80 -12.09
C SER A 241 13.90 -14.30 -12.38
N ASN A 242 12.74 -14.91 -12.15
CA ASN A 242 12.51 -16.37 -12.29
C ASN A 242 13.52 -17.21 -11.47
N LYS A 243 14.04 -16.65 -10.39
CA LYS A 243 15.08 -17.27 -9.55
C LYS A 243 14.56 -17.50 -8.13
N ARG A 244 14.00 -18.68 -7.89
CA ARG A 244 13.52 -19.07 -6.56
C ARG A 244 14.70 -19.46 -5.66
N VAL A 245 14.88 -18.75 -4.57
CA VAL A 245 15.70 -19.22 -3.44
C VAL A 245 14.91 -20.28 -2.67
N ARG A 246 15.56 -21.37 -2.30
CA ARG A 246 14.96 -22.49 -1.58
C ARG A 246 15.41 -22.61 -0.15
N SER A 247 16.68 -22.31 0.14
CA SER A 247 17.22 -22.35 1.49
C SER A 247 18.29 -21.28 1.71
N ILE A 248 18.47 -20.94 2.97
CA ILE A 248 19.50 -20.06 3.48
C ILE A 248 20.18 -20.82 4.62
N THR A 249 21.43 -21.20 4.44
CA THR A 249 22.17 -21.98 5.42
C THR A 249 23.34 -21.15 5.98
N PRO A 250 23.50 -21.01 7.30
CA PRO A 250 24.65 -20.32 7.88
C PRO A 250 25.96 -21.08 7.55
N ILE A 251 26.99 -20.31 7.23
CA ILE A 251 28.35 -20.79 7.04
C ILE A 251 29.32 -19.96 7.91
N GLU A 252 30.58 -20.33 8.00
CA GLU A 252 31.55 -19.68 8.89
C GLU A 252 31.58 -18.14 8.76
N ASN A 253 31.56 -17.61 7.54
CA ASN A 253 31.69 -16.17 7.29
C ASN A 253 30.46 -15.60 6.50
N GLY A 254 29.23 -16.03 6.81
CA GLY A 254 28.03 -15.54 6.15
C GLY A 254 26.98 -16.62 5.91
N PHE A 255 26.46 -16.66 4.70
CA PHE A 255 25.33 -17.53 4.34
C PHE A 255 25.52 -18.13 2.94
N GLU A 256 25.21 -19.43 2.82
CA GLU A 256 24.93 -20.06 1.55
C GLU A 256 23.44 -19.85 1.20
N VAL A 257 23.20 -19.28 0.02
CA VAL A 257 21.85 -19.10 -0.53
C VAL A 257 21.68 -20.04 -1.70
N ALA A 258 20.78 -21.02 -1.58
CA ALA A 258 20.60 -22.04 -2.61
C ALA A 258 19.33 -21.78 -3.44
N SER A 259 19.49 -21.86 -4.75
CA SER A 259 18.42 -22.00 -5.74
C SER A 259 18.30 -23.46 -6.20
N ARG A 260 17.43 -23.76 -7.16
CA ARG A 260 17.28 -25.13 -7.68
C ARG A 260 18.57 -25.73 -8.25
N LEU A 261 19.39 -24.91 -8.92
CA LEU A 261 20.53 -25.36 -9.72
C LEU A 261 21.88 -24.79 -9.25
N GLN A 262 21.85 -23.78 -8.38
CA GLN A 262 23.05 -23.01 -8.04
C GLN A 262 23.04 -22.64 -6.57
N LYS A 263 24.23 -22.62 -5.99
CA LYS A 263 24.51 -22.12 -4.66
C LYS A 263 25.38 -20.89 -4.76
N TYR A 264 25.11 -19.93 -3.90
CA TYR A 264 25.79 -18.64 -3.85
C TYR A 264 26.21 -18.35 -2.41
N THR A 265 27.34 -17.70 -2.22
CA THR A 265 27.83 -17.30 -0.90
C THR A 265 27.74 -15.79 -0.73
N PHE A 266 27.22 -15.35 0.41
CA PHE A 266 27.06 -13.95 0.76
C PHE A 266 27.48 -13.69 2.18
N SER A 267 28.02 -12.49 2.44
CA SER A 267 28.34 -12.03 3.79
C SER A 267 27.09 -11.62 4.58
N HIS A 268 26.06 -11.14 3.89
CA HIS A 268 24.82 -10.64 4.46
C HIS A 268 23.62 -11.13 3.67
N VAL A 269 22.48 -11.28 4.36
CA VAL A 269 21.21 -11.64 3.71
C VAL A 269 20.08 -10.73 4.21
N ILE A 270 19.28 -10.21 3.29
CA ILE A 270 18.00 -9.56 3.58
C ILE A 270 16.88 -10.45 3.04
N ILE A 271 16.05 -11.00 3.92
CA ILE A 271 14.84 -11.73 3.53
C ILE A 271 13.71 -10.72 3.36
N ALA A 272 13.38 -10.38 2.11
CA ALA A 272 12.35 -9.41 1.73
C ALA A 272 11.10 -10.07 1.11
N THR A 273 10.80 -11.29 1.53
CA THR A 273 9.62 -12.06 1.07
C THR A 273 8.38 -11.73 1.89
N ALA A 274 7.20 -12.15 1.40
CA ALA A 274 5.98 -12.08 2.20
C ALA A 274 6.11 -12.91 3.49
N ALA A 275 5.58 -12.41 4.61
CA ALA A 275 5.67 -13.03 5.94
C ALA A 275 5.32 -14.54 5.94
N ARG A 276 4.27 -14.94 5.24
CA ARG A 276 3.81 -16.33 5.09
C ARG A 276 4.81 -17.27 4.41
N LYS A 277 5.89 -16.74 3.82
CA LYS A 277 6.94 -17.52 3.17
C LYS A 277 8.19 -17.68 4.02
N LEU A 278 8.24 -17.05 5.18
CA LEU A 278 9.40 -17.09 6.05
C LEU A 278 9.72 -18.53 6.48
N LYS A 279 8.73 -19.26 7.01
CA LYS A 279 8.95 -20.62 7.52
C LYS A 279 9.55 -21.57 6.49
N GLU A 280 9.03 -21.54 5.25
CA GLU A 280 9.57 -22.36 4.14
C GLU A 280 11.05 -22.02 3.84
N LEU A 281 11.37 -20.73 3.86
CA LEU A 281 12.69 -20.22 3.47
C LEU A 281 13.73 -20.36 4.59
N THR A 282 13.30 -20.34 5.83
CA THR A 282 14.17 -20.32 7.02
C THR A 282 14.20 -21.66 7.76
N ALA A 283 13.86 -22.77 7.09
CA ALA A 283 13.84 -24.10 7.70
C ALA A 283 15.20 -24.52 8.32
N ASP A 284 16.31 -24.06 7.74
CA ASP A 284 17.67 -24.30 8.25
C ASP A 284 18.13 -23.23 9.27
N LEU A 285 17.21 -22.38 9.77
CA LEU A 285 17.47 -21.26 10.66
C LEU A 285 16.62 -21.34 11.94
N PRO A 286 16.83 -22.33 12.83
CA PRO A 286 15.93 -22.60 13.95
C PRO A 286 15.77 -21.42 14.94
N LYS A 287 16.75 -20.52 15.06
CA LYS A 287 16.60 -19.31 15.89
C LYS A 287 15.49 -18.37 15.39
N LEU A 288 14.96 -18.57 14.17
CA LEU A 288 13.84 -17.80 13.62
C LEU A 288 12.48 -18.44 13.88
N ASP A 289 12.38 -19.62 14.49
CA ASP A 289 11.13 -20.35 14.68
C ASP A 289 10.08 -19.52 15.45
N PHE A 290 10.50 -18.74 16.44
CA PHE A 290 9.61 -17.84 17.16
C PHE A 290 9.00 -16.77 16.23
N ILE A 291 9.82 -16.17 15.36
CA ILE A 291 9.38 -15.15 14.39
C ILE A 291 8.45 -15.77 13.36
N THR A 292 8.80 -16.94 12.84
CA THR A 292 8.00 -17.62 11.81
C THR A 292 6.65 -18.07 12.36
N SER A 293 6.61 -18.56 13.60
CA SER A 293 5.34 -18.95 14.27
C SER A 293 4.41 -17.75 14.48
N GLN A 294 4.95 -16.58 14.81
CA GLN A 294 4.14 -15.35 14.91
C GLN A 294 3.54 -14.95 13.56
N THR A 295 4.35 -14.98 12.50
CA THR A 295 3.93 -14.52 11.17
C THR A 295 3.03 -15.52 10.43
N GLU A 296 3.08 -16.81 10.76
CA GLU A 296 2.16 -17.83 10.24
C GLU A 296 0.70 -17.59 10.67
N ASN A 297 0.50 -17.02 11.86
CA ASN A 297 -0.81 -16.73 12.42
C ASN A 297 -1.42 -15.42 11.93
N TYR A 298 -0.79 -14.75 10.96
CA TYR A 298 -1.36 -13.52 10.40
C TYR A 298 -2.61 -13.79 9.58
N ASP A 299 -3.69 -13.13 9.93
CA ASP A 299 -4.85 -13.01 9.07
C ASP A 299 -4.58 -12.02 7.94
N TYR A 300 -5.20 -12.27 6.79
CA TYR A 300 -5.02 -11.43 5.61
C TYR A 300 -6.35 -10.88 5.11
N GLN A 301 -6.30 -9.64 4.64
CA GLN A 301 -7.41 -8.96 4.00
C GLN A 301 -7.23 -8.95 2.47
N PRO A 302 -8.29 -9.26 1.72
CA PRO A 302 -8.27 -9.19 0.27
C PRO A 302 -8.45 -7.75 -0.21
N ILE A 303 -8.03 -7.51 -1.46
CA ILE A 303 -8.45 -6.37 -2.26
C ILE A 303 -8.91 -6.91 -3.61
N TYR A 304 -10.10 -6.50 -4.02
CA TYR A 304 -10.63 -6.78 -5.35
C TYR A 304 -10.63 -5.50 -6.16
N THR A 305 -10.15 -5.58 -7.40
CA THR A 305 -10.30 -4.51 -8.37
C THR A 305 -11.13 -5.04 -9.53
N VAL A 306 -12.27 -4.41 -9.75
CA VAL A 306 -13.17 -4.72 -10.85
C VAL A 306 -12.98 -3.67 -11.95
N TYR A 307 -12.41 -4.09 -13.06
CA TYR A 307 -12.26 -3.28 -14.26
C TYR A 307 -13.50 -3.44 -15.13
N LEU A 308 -14.12 -2.31 -15.50
CA LEU A 308 -15.32 -2.24 -16.33
C LEU A 308 -15.03 -1.29 -17.49
N GLN A 309 -15.09 -1.79 -18.71
CA GLN A 309 -14.94 -0.96 -19.91
C GLN A 309 -16.31 -0.53 -20.42
N TYR A 310 -16.47 0.75 -20.53
CA TYR A 310 -17.59 1.42 -21.18
C TYR A 310 -17.16 2.00 -22.54
N PRO A 311 -18.09 2.51 -23.37
CA PRO A 311 -17.73 3.28 -24.56
C PRO A 311 -16.78 4.45 -24.23
N ASN A 312 -15.86 4.78 -25.11
CA ASN A 312 -14.78 5.75 -24.85
C ASN A 312 -15.24 7.17 -24.44
N HIS A 313 -16.46 7.57 -24.82
CA HIS A 313 -17.03 8.87 -24.43
C HIS A 313 -17.54 8.91 -22.98
N VAL A 314 -17.63 7.76 -22.33
CA VAL A 314 -18.13 7.65 -20.95
C VAL A 314 -17.02 8.04 -19.98
N SER A 315 -17.34 8.99 -19.07
CA SER A 315 -16.43 9.40 -18.02
C SER A 315 -17.18 9.72 -16.72
N LEU A 316 -16.47 9.73 -15.60
CA LEU A 316 -16.98 10.20 -14.32
C LEU A 316 -16.83 11.73 -14.20
N PRO A 317 -17.59 12.38 -13.31
CA PRO A 317 -17.43 13.83 -13.07
C PRO A 317 -16.09 14.20 -12.42
N GLN A 318 -15.39 13.22 -11.86
CA GLN A 318 -14.08 13.37 -11.22
C GLN A 318 -13.24 12.11 -11.42
N PRO A 319 -11.90 12.20 -11.38
CA PRO A 319 -11.03 11.05 -11.62
C PRO A 319 -11.16 9.96 -10.54
N MET A 320 -11.66 10.31 -9.34
CA MET A 320 -11.87 9.39 -8.23
C MET A 320 -13.10 9.79 -7.42
N LEU A 321 -13.91 8.80 -7.07
CA LEU A 321 -15.10 8.97 -6.21
C LEU A 321 -15.23 7.79 -5.25
N GLY A 322 -15.61 8.09 -4.01
CA GLY A 322 -15.95 7.08 -3.01
C GLY A 322 -17.45 6.76 -2.99
N LEU A 323 -17.80 5.54 -2.67
CA LEU A 323 -19.16 5.04 -2.55
C LEU A 323 -19.39 4.44 -1.18
N VAL A 324 -20.50 4.78 -0.54
CA VAL A 324 -20.91 4.31 0.78
C VAL A 324 -22.19 3.49 0.66
N ASP A 325 -22.37 2.50 1.53
CA ASP A 325 -23.52 1.58 1.54
C ASP A 325 -23.61 0.63 0.35
N LEU A 326 -22.51 0.48 -0.40
CA LEU A 326 -22.39 -0.40 -1.55
C LEU A 326 -21.24 -1.39 -1.34
N THR A 327 -21.18 -2.39 -2.21
CA THR A 327 -20.00 -3.27 -2.29
C THR A 327 -18.83 -2.51 -2.90
N SER A 328 -19.08 -1.72 -3.92
CA SER A 328 -18.13 -0.80 -4.54
C SER A 328 -17.77 0.31 -3.54
N GLN A 329 -16.48 0.48 -3.25
CA GLN A 329 -16.03 1.46 -2.26
C GLN A 329 -15.39 2.68 -2.91
N TRP A 330 -14.55 2.47 -3.91
CA TRP A 330 -13.90 3.53 -4.67
C TRP A 330 -13.99 3.23 -6.15
N VAL A 331 -14.26 4.22 -6.95
CA VAL A 331 -14.23 4.16 -8.41
C VAL A 331 -13.26 5.19 -8.97
N PHE A 332 -12.44 4.75 -9.92
CA PHE A 332 -11.43 5.54 -10.62
C PHE A 332 -11.73 5.55 -12.10
N ASP A 333 -11.72 6.72 -12.70
CA ASP A 333 -11.83 6.92 -14.14
C ASP A 333 -10.42 6.89 -14.76
N ARG A 334 -10.05 5.76 -15.33
CA ARG A 334 -8.73 5.60 -15.93
C ARG A 334 -8.56 6.40 -17.22
N GLY A 335 -9.66 6.84 -17.86
CA GLY A 335 -9.61 7.78 -18.96
C GLY A 335 -9.03 9.12 -18.54
N GLN A 336 -9.51 9.68 -17.42
CA GLN A 336 -9.00 10.93 -16.86
C GLN A 336 -7.61 10.79 -16.23
N LEU A 337 -7.25 9.62 -15.71
CA LEU A 337 -5.98 9.39 -15.02
C LEU A 337 -4.83 9.06 -15.98
N CYS A 338 -5.04 8.15 -16.89
CA CYS A 338 -3.97 7.57 -17.72
C CYS A 338 -4.37 7.35 -19.21
N GLY A 339 -5.41 8.05 -19.69
CA GLY A 339 -5.83 8.01 -21.10
C GLY A 339 -6.54 6.73 -21.53
N GLN A 340 -6.89 5.81 -20.62
CA GLN A 340 -7.66 4.61 -20.92
C GLN A 340 -9.16 4.93 -20.89
N HIS A 341 -9.63 5.64 -21.93
CA HIS A 341 -10.98 6.16 -22.01
C HIS A 341 -12.07 5.09 -21.86
N GLY A 342 -13.09 5.39 -21.05
CA GLY A 342 -14.20 4.49 -20.74
C GLY A 342 -13.85 3.36 -19.76
N LEU A 343 -12.59 3.21 -19.34
CA LEU A 343 -12.20 2.17 -18.39
C LEU A 343 -12.32 2.66 -16.95
N MET A 344 -13.19 2.02 -16.17
CA MET A 344 -13.40 2.28 -14.75
C MET A 344 -12.71 1.18 -13.93
N ALA A 345 -11.95 1.57 -12.90
CA ALA A 345 -11.39 0.64 -11.91
C ALA A 345 -12.15 0.82 -10.59
N VAL A 346 -12.81 -0.23 -10.12
CA VAL A 346 -13.59 -0.22 -8.88
C VAL A 346 -12.88 -1.06 -7.84
N VAL A 347 -12.53 -0.44 -6.70
CA VAL A 347 -11.82 -1.09 -5.60
C VAL A 347 -12.78 -1.49 -4.50
N ILE A 348 -12.60 -2.71 -4.01
CA ILE A 348 -13.31 -3.29 -2.87
C ILE A 348 -12.26 -3.80 -1.89
N SER A 349 -12.12 -3.13 -0.77
CA SER A 349 -11.17 -3.41 0.29
C SER A 349 -11.78 -4.30 1.37
N ALA A 350 -10.92 -5.04 2.06
CA ALA A 350 -11.20 -5.93 3.17
C ALA A 350 -12.15 -7.10 2.83
N GLN A 351 -12.36 -7.97 3.80
CA GLN A 351 -13.27 -9.11 3.67
C GLN A 351 -14.75 -8.68 3.66
N GLY A 352 -15.60 -9.48 2.99
CA GLY A 352 -17.02 -9.19 2.92
C GLY A 352 -17.81 -10.21 2.11
N LYS A 353 -19.11 -9.96 1.98
CA LYS A 353 -20.04 -10.86 1.25
C LYS A 353 -19.67 -11.03 -0.23
N HIS A 354 -18.94 -10.09 -0.82
CA HIS A 354 -18.48 -10.16 -2.21
C HIS A 354 -17.56 -11.34 -2.49
N GLN A 355 -16.83 -11.84 -1.49
CA GLN A 355 -15.94 -13.00 -1.63
C GLN A 355 -16.68 -14.31 -1.97
N LYS A 356 -18.00 -14.38 -1.71
CA LYS A 356 -18.85 -15.53 -2.02
C LYS A 356 -19.39 -15.52 -3.46
N LEU A 357 -19.19 -14.42 -4.18
CA LEU A 357 -19.63 -14.27 -5.55
C LEU A 357 -18.57 -14.80 -6.52
N THR A 358 -19.01 -15.32 -7.67
CA THR A 358 -18.10 -15.55 -8.79
C THR A 358 -17.59 -14.21 -9.34
N GLN A 359 -16.52 -14.22 -10.11
CA GLN A 359 -15.97 -12.98 -10.69
C GLN A 359 -17.01 -12.27 -11.57
N ASP A 360 -17.77 -13.02 -12.37
CA ASP A 360 -18.81 -12.46 -13.24
C ASP A 360 -19.98 -11.88 -12.43
N MET A 361 -20.45 -12.59 -11.40
CA MET A 361 -21.50 -12.08 -10.51
C MET A 361 -21.06 -10.83 -9.77
N LEU A 362 -19.78 -10.77 -9.36
CA LEU A 362 -19.24 -9.56 -8.71
C LEU A 362 -19.17 -8.39 -9.70
N ALA A 363 -18.68 -8.62 -10.92
CA ALA A 363 -18.62 -7.59 -11.95
C ALA A 363 -20.00 -7.04 -12.32
N LEU A 364 -20.99 -7.92 -12.49
CA LEU A 364 -22.39 -7.52 -12.75
C LEU A 364 -22.96 -6.70 -11.60
N LYS A 365 -22.74 -7.13 -10.35
CA LYS A 365 -23.17 -6.38 -9.17
C LYS A 365 -22.54 -5.00 -9.11
N VAL A 366 -21.23 -4.90 -9.34
CA VAL A 366 -20.50 -3.62 -9.36
C VAL A 366 -21.04 -2.71 -10.47
N ALA A 367 -21.26 -3.26 -11.67
CA ALA A 367 -21.85 -2.48 -12.78
C ALA A 367 -23.25 -1.94 -12.44
N GLN A 368 -24.10 -2.74 -11.78
CA GLN A 368 -25.40 -2.30 -11.31
C GLN A 368 -25.29 -1.20 -10.24
N GLU A 369 -24.36 -1.33 -9.28
CA GLU A 369 -24.12 -0.33 -8.25
C GLU A 369 -23.63 0.99 -8.86
N LEU A 370 -22.75 0.93 -9.87
CA LEU A 370 -22.30 2.12 -10.60
C LEU A 370 -23.43 2.76 -11.41
N HIS A 371 -24.29 1.97 -12.06
CA HIS A 371 -25.45 2.52 -12.77
C HIS A 371 -26.41 3.27 -11.84
N VAL A 372 -26.63 2.75 -10.62
CA VAL A 372 -27.46 3.46 -9.61
C VAL A 372 -26.80 4.76 -9.16
N ALA A 373 -25.46 4.77 -9.00
CA ALA A 373 -24.73 5.96 -8.60
C ALA A 373 -24.57 6.98 -9.75
N PHE A 374 -24.41 6.49 -10.97
CA PHE A 374 -24.13 7.25 -12.19
C PHE A 374 -24.97 6.69 -13.34
N PRO A 375 -26.22 7.17 -13.55
CA PRO A 375 -27.17 6.59 -14.51
C PRO A 375 -26.68 6.54 -15.96
N HIS A 376 -25.71 7.37 -16.34
CA HIS A 376 -25.08 7.35 -17.67
C HIS A 376 -24.11 6.18 -17.88
N LEU A 377 -23.65 5.53 -16.80
CA LEU A 377 -22.89 4.29 -16.84
C LEU A 377 -23.86 3.12 -17.05
N THR A 378 -24.14 2.76 -18.29
CA THR A 378 -25.08 1.70 -18.64
C THR A 378 -24.43 0.31 -18.52
N LYS A 379 -24.47 -0.50 -19.57
CA LYS A 379 -23.86 -1.83 -19.60
C LYS A 379 -22.39 -1.73 -20.03
N PRO A 380 -21.42 -2.29 -19.28
CA PRO A 380 -20.05 -2.34 -19.74
C PRO A 380 -19.90 -3.28 -20.96
N LEU A 381 -18.96 -2.96 -21.84
CA LEU A 381 -18.58 -3.76 -23.00
C LEU A 381 -17.87 -5.05 -22.59
N TRP A 382 -16.99 -4.96 -21.62
CA TRP A 382 -16.33 -6.10 -20.99
C TRP A 382 -15.96 -5.77 -19.53
N HIS A 383 -15.61 -6.81 -18.80
CA HIS A 383 -15.12 -6.68 -17.42
C HIS A 383 -13.96 -7.63 -17.12
N LYS A 384 -13.18 -7.28 -16.12
CA LYS A 384 -12.17 -8.16 -15.52
C LYS A 384 -12.11 -7.94 -14.02
N VAL A 385 -12.10 -9.02 -13.26
CA VAL A 385 -11.89 -8.97 -11.81
C VAL A 385 -10.49 -9.46 -11.49
N ILE A 386 -9.70 -8.65 -10.79
CA ILE A 386 -8.43 -9.04 -10.20
C ILE A 386 -8.62 -9.12 -8.70
N ALA A 387 -8.36 -10.28 -8.11
CA ALA A 387 -8.53 -10.53 -6.69
C ALA A 387 -7.18 -10.88 -6.06
N GLU A 388 -6.58 -9.94 -5.35
CA GLU A 388 -5.45 -10.24 -4.47
C GLU A 388 -5.99 -10.66 -3.10
N LYS A 389 -6.09 -11.98 -2.90
CA LYS A 389 -6.71 -12.56 -1.68
C LYS A 389 -5.91 -12.30 -0.40
N ARG A 390 -4.64 -11.98 -0.51
CA ARG A 390 -3.73 -11.67 0.59
C ARG A 390 -3.02 -10.35 0.32
N ALA A 391 -3.83 -9.32 0.07
CA ALA A 391 -3.31 -8.00 -0.29
C ALA A 391 -2.54 -7.36 0.86
N THR A 392 -3.08 -7.44 2.07
CA THR A 392 -2.45 -6.93 3.30
C THR A 392 -2.62 -7.94 4.42
N PHE A 393 -1.74 -7.93 5.42
CA PHE A 393 -2.10 -8.55 6.71
C PHE A 393 -3.20 -7.69 7.37
N SER A 394 -4.05 -8.32 8.19
CA SER A 394 -5.04 -7.61 9.02
C SER A 394 -4.31 -6.79 10.09
N CYS A 395 -4.44 -5.48 10.02
CA CYS A 395 -3.79 -4.55 10.94
C CYS A 395 -4.58 -4.45 12.25
N THR A 396 -4.61 -5.56 13.01
CA THR A 396 -5.39 -5.71 14.24
C THR A 396 -4.68 -5.12 15.46
N VAL A 397 -5.47 -4.95 16.53
CA VAL A 397 -4.97 -4.48 17.83
C VAL A 397 -3.85 -5.39 18.34
N ASN A 398 -2.74 -4.78 18.77
CA ASN A 398 -1.56 -5.47 19.33
C ASN A 398 -0.98 -6.58 18.43
N LEU A 399 -1.12 -6.49 17.11
CA LEU A 399 -0.52 -7.46 16.19
C LEU A 399 1.01 -7.53 16.42
N PRO A 400 1.56 -8.68 16.83
CA PRO A 400 3.01 -8.81 17.00
C PRO A 400 3.70 -8.72 15.64
N ARG A 401 4.75 -7.92 15.55
CA ARG A 401 5.54 -7.73 14.33
C ARG A 401 7.01 -7.95 14.59
N PRO A 402 7.71 -8.74 13.75
CA PRO A 402 9.14 -8.94 13.91
C PRO A 402 9.90 -7.65 13.60
N ALA A 403 11.02 -7.46 14.28
CA ALA A 403 11.98 -6.42 13.95
C ALA A 403 12.77 -6.76 12.66
N ASN A 404 13.44 -5.77 12.08
CA ASN A 404 14.37 -6.01 10.96
C ASN A 404 15.58 -6.85 11.37
N ILE A 405 16.05 -6.71 12.62
CA ILE A 405 17.19 -7.46 13.16
C ILE A 405 16.72 -8.86 13.57
N THR A 406 17.53 -9.88 13.22
CA THR A 406 17.28 -11.26 13.60
C THR A 406 18.33 -11.76 14.62
N PRO A 407 18.08 -12.92 15.28
CA PRO A 407 19.09 -13.56 16.13
C PRO A 407 20.34 -14.07 15.40
N TYR A 408 20.36 -14.05 14.07
CA TYR A 408 21.54 -14.37 13.29
C TYR A 408 22.28 -13.09 12.89
N PRO A 409 23.57 -12.95 13.18
CA PRO A 409 24.38 -11.84 12.69
C PRO A 409 24.28 -11.75 11.16
N ASN A 410 24.18 -10.53 10.63
CA ASN A 410 24.17 -10.26 9.19
C ASN A 410 22.96 -10.85 8.41
N LEU A 411 21.92 -11.30 9.13
CA LEU A 411 20.63 -11.71 8.55
C LEU A 411 19.53 -10.76 9.00
N PHE A 412 18.79 -10.20 8.03
CA PHE A 412 17.77 -9.20 8.29
C PHE A 412 16.45 -9.59 7.64
N LEU A 413 15.34 -9.09 8.21
CA LEU A 413 14.00 -9.21 7.64
C LEU A 413 13.52 -7.86 7.13
N ALA A 414 13.03 -7.81 5.90
CA ALA A 414 12.42 -6.62 5.33
C ALA A 414 11.02 -6.92 4.79
N GLY A 415 10.10 -5.99 4.99
CA GLY A 415 8.72 -6.11 4.51
C GLY A 415 7.80 -5.13 5.21
N ASP A 416 6.61 -4.94 4.65
CA ASP A 416 5.56 -4.14 5.27
C ASP A 416 5.19 -4.64 6.67
N TYR A 417 5.44 -5.91 6.96
CA TYR A 417 5.14 -6.56 8.24
C TYR A 417 6.21 -6.35 9.32
N THR A 418 7.38 -5.84 9.01
CA THR A 418 8.45 -5.56 9.99
C THR A 418 8.46 -4.13 10.50
N TYR A 419 7.70 -3.23 9.89
CA TYR A 419 7.58 -1.84 10.32
C TYR A 419 6.32 -1.66 11.17
N ALA A 420 6.46 -1.83 12.50
CA ALA A 420 5.33 -1.97 13.43
C ALA A 420 4.40 -0.75 13.51
N ASP A 421 4.91 0.44 13.25
CA ASP A 421 4.16 1.69 13.36
C ASP A 421 3.27 1.99 12.14
N TYR A 422 3.40 1.19 11.06
CA TYR A 422 2.70 1.45 9.80
C TYR A 422 1.86 0.25 9.34
N PRO A 423 0.76 0.48 8.57
CA PRO A 423 0.00 -0.60 7.97
C PRO A 423 0.76 -1.23 6.78
N ALA A 424 0.17 -2.26 6.19
CA ALA A 424 0.71 -2.94 5.00
C ALA A 424 0.64 -2.04 3.76
N THR A 425 1.58 -1.14 3.61
CA THR A 425 1.66 -0.14 2.53
C THR A 425 2.97 -0.23 1.77
N ILE A 426 3.03 0.42 0.60
CA ILE A 426 4.27 0.62 -0.16
C ILE A 426 5.29 1.35 0.72
N GLU A 427 4.87 2.41 1.41
CA GLU A 427 5.74 3.21 2.28
C GLU A 427 6.33 2.37 3.43
N GLY A 428 5.50 1.55 4.11
CA GLY A 428 5.98 0.66 5.17
C GLY A 428 7.02 -0.35 4.66
N ALA A 429 6.81 -0.88 3.46
CA ALA A 429 7.76 -1.78 2.82
C ALA A 429 9.08 -1.07 2.47
N VAL A 430 9.01 0.12 1.89
CA VAL A 430 10.19 0.93 1.53
C VAL A 430 10.98 1.33 2.78
N ARG A 431 10.32 1.86 3.82
CA ARG A 431 10.97 2.19 5.10
C ARG A 431 11.69 0.99 5.71
N SER A 432 11.05 -0.18 5.69
CA SER A 432 11.65 -1.41 6.19
C SER A 432 12.89 -1.82 5.39
N GLY A 433 12.85 -1.75 4.07
CA GLY A 433 14.00 -2.07 3.22
C GLY A 433 15.18 -1.13 3.46
N ILE A 434 14.93 0.19 3.53
CA ILE A 434 15.95 1.19 3.84
C ILE A 434 16.54 0.97 5.25
N ALA A 435 15.70 0.62 6.24
CA ALA A 435 16.16 0.31 7.57
C ALA A 435 17.15 -0.88 7.58
N CYS A 436 16.87 -1.94 6.82
CA CYS A 436 17.82 -3.06 6.68
C CYS A 436 19.12 -2.65 6.00
N ALA A 437 19.07 -1.83 4.95
CA ALA A 437 20.27 -1.32 4.30
C ALA A 437 21.14 -0.50 5.29
N ASN A 438 20.53 0.37 6.07
CA ASN A 438 21.22 1.17 7.09
C ASN A 438 21.85 0.34 8.20
N LEU A 439 21.33 -0.84 8.51
CA LEU A 439 21.94 -1.77 9.48
C LEU A 439 23.22 -2.42 8.93
N ILE A 440 23.31 -2.61 7.62
CA ILE A 440 24.50 -3.18 6.95
C ILE A 440 25.58 -2.12 6.76
N LEU A 441 25.20 -0.85 6.56
CA LEU A 441 26.12 0.26 6.30
C LEU A 441 26.81 0.80 7.56
N LYS A 442 26.32 0.45 8.75
CA LYS A 442 26.93 0.80 10.05
C LYS A 442 28.11 -0.11 10.38
#